data_dfafe67710f4dcd3c4c05bcfd91eb17b
#
_entry.id   dfafe67710f4dcd3c4c05bcfd91eb17b
#
_cell.length_a   1.000
_cell.length_b   1.000
_cell.length_c   1.000
_cell.angle_alpha   90.00
_cell.angle_beta   90.00
_cell.angle_gamma   90.00
#
_symmetry.space_group_name_H-M   'P 1'
#
loop_
_entity.id
_entity.type
_entity.pdbx_description
1 polymer ?
#
loop_
_entity_poly.entity_id
_entity_poly.type
_entity_poly.pdbx_seq_one_letter_code
_entity_poly.pdbx_strand_id
1 'polypeptide(L)'
;MNLFGNIQPNIFYLRNVPVKIFKTIIKEKVMNSFIQANLRNNTRTDNNMPTNSTSGKALLDLLFLCGASRNMSEPDIVTLFNEAYQEDPLAALRILFYARDIEKGLGERRFFRVVTKWLGDNPNNLNNLLKEENFTKNIVRIDDLIYLVNHFIENKKYESADKILNFLFSLMENKTLSAIVAKWMPRKKSQYKKVVKYMRSHGFINSYSSYRHKIVSMSNTVEQKMSANEWNSIKLENVPSLALKKYKKAFERHGLLKSYIEKVVKGEAVLHAKRLFPYQIVKEILNDRVYKYPLNDTNRQLLNEQWKRLQELDDLPKEFRVMPVIDTSGSMTLNYSLPLSIALGIGLFMAENNPNPEFRNYFITFSDRPKFQKIMGVDIVEKVKNAMNAPWGMNTNLEAVFELILEKAKNSNVPPEEMPTHIIIISDMEFDNCIYNPSDNAIEMINRKYKSAGYSLPNVVFWNVNGRLGNIPAQLNDKGVLLVSGASQNVINFILKKGYENMMSLVYEIVDNPRYKHININ
;
A
#
# COMPACT_ATOMS: atom_id res chain seq x y z
N MET A 1 -34.81 30.82 -12.16
CA MET A 1 -33.69 31.70 -12.53
C MET A 1 -32.39 30.98 -12.20
N ASN A 2 -31.74 30.50 -13.22
CA ASN A 2 -30.48 29.70 -13.11
C ASN A 2 -29.31 30.66 -12.86
N LEU A 3 -28.54 30.39 -11.81
CA LEU A 3 -27.21 30.97 -11.60
C LEU A 3 -26.22 29.86 -11.23
N PHE A 4 -25.78 29.11 -12.23
CA PHE A 4 -24.51 28.39 -12.18
C PHE A 4 -23.77 28.71 -13.47
N GLY A 5 -22.89 29.71 -13.36
CA GLY A 5 -21.97 30.07 -14.42
C GLY A 5 -20.86 29.04 -14.51
N ASN A 6 -20.59 28.60 -15.73
CA ASN A 6 -19.46 27.77 -16.13
C ASN A 6 -18.14 28.40 -15.71
N ILE A 7 -17.40 27.74 -14.81
CA ILE A 7 -15.98 28.01 -14.61
C ILE A 7 -15.21 26.95 -15.38
N GLN A 8 -14.74 27.29 -16.58
CA GLN A 8 -13.68 26.56 -17.26
C GLN A 8 -12.35 26.86 -16.55
N PRO A 9 -11.52 25.87 -16.24
CA PRO A 9 -10.18 26.13 -15.72
C PRO A 9 -9.28 26.62 -16.83
N ASN A 10 -8.81 27.86 -16.72
CA ASN A 10 -7.78 28.44 -17.56
C ASN A 10 -6.45 27.71 -17.36
N ILE A 11 -6.09 26.87 -18.33
CA ILE A 11 -4.76 26.26 -18.46
C ILE A 11 -3.90 27.20 -19.33
N PHE A 12 -3.34 28.25 -18.74
CA PHE A 12 -2.21 28.95 -19.36
C PHE A 12 -1.44 29.75 -18.30
N TYR A 13 -0.11 29.70 -18.41
CA TYR A 13 0.95 30.38 -17.68
C TYR A 13 1.60 29.67 -16.50
N LEU A 14 2.58 28.83 -16.81
CA LEU A 14 3.81 28.73 -16.03
C LEU A 14 4.98 28.46 -16.99
N ARG A 15 5.47 29.48 -17.65
CA ARG A 15 6.82 29.54 -18.21
C ARG A 15 7.70 30.40 -17.30
N ASN A 16 8.84 29.81 -16.87
CA ASN A 16 9.98 30.49 -16.25
C ASN A 16 9.85 30.93 -14.79
N VAL A 17 10.14 30.03 -13.86
CA VAL A 17 10.58 30.39 -12.49
C VAL A 17 11.97 29.77 -12.26
N PRO A 18 13.00 30.56 -11.93
CA PRO A 18 14.38 30.08 -11.75
C PRO A 18 14.51 29.20 -10.48
N VAL A 19 15.23 28.10 -10.60
CA VAL A 19 15.52 27.09 -9.57
C VAL A 19 16.18 27.64 -8.28
N LYS A 20 16.66 28.88 -8.28
CA LYS A 20 17.31 29.51 -7.12
C LYS A 20 16.36 30.05 -6.04
N ILE A 21 15.05 30.08 -6.28
CA ILE A 21 14.05 30.59 -5.33
C ILE A 21 13.53 29.47 -4.41
N PHE A 22 13.80 28.20 -4.73
CA PHE A 22 13.26 27.04 -4.00
C PHE A 22 13.84 26.81 -2.59
N LYS A 23 15.01 27.36 -2.27
CA LYS A 23 15.59 27.22 -0.91
C LYS A 23 15.10 28.24 0.11
N THR A 24 14.34 29.27 -0.31
CA THR A 24 13.97 30.38 0.59
C THR A 24 12.46 30.50 0.85
N ILE A 25 11.63 29.66 0.22
CA ILE A 25 10.15 29.75 0.33
C ILE A 25 9.53 28.51 0.99
N ILE A 26 10.31 27.55 1.48
CA ILE A 26 9.80 26.58 2.46
C ILE A 26 9.98 27.17 3.88
N LYS A 27 9.56 28.38 4.11
CA LYS A 27 8.88 28.73 5.35
C LYS A 27 7.48 28.12 5.17
N GLU A 28 7.26 26.97 5.80
CA GLU A 28 5.92 26.43 6.01
C GLU A 28 4.98 27.60 6.22
N LYS A 29 4.09 27.83 5.27
CA LYS A 29 2.93 28.65 5.55
C LYS A 29 2.06 27.74 6.44
N VAL A 30 2.46 27.64 7.71
CA VAL A 30 1.64 27.00 8.73
C VAL A 30 0.29 27.70 8.63
N MET A 31 -0.72 26.94 8.23
CA MET A 31 -2.07 27.46 8.16
C MET A 31 -2.37 28.07 9.52
N ASN A 32 -2.88 29.31 9.52
CA ASN A 32 -3.24 30.00 10.75
C ASN A 32 -4.05 29.07 11.65
N SER A 33 -3.66 28.93 12.90
CA SER A 33 -4.28 28.00 13.85
C SER A 33 -5.79 28.22 14.02
N PHE A 34 -6.25 29.46 13.84
CA PHE A 34 -7.68 29.78 13.84
C PHE A 34 -8.39 29.19 12.61
N ILE A 35 -7.81 29.31 11.42
CA ILE A 35 -8.36 28.70 10.19
C ILE A 35 -8.37 27.18 10.33
N GLN A 36 -7.30 26.60 10.87
CA GLN A 36 -7.19 25.16 11.07
C GLN A 36 -8.21 24.64 12.09
N ALA A 37 -8.49 25.39 13.15
CA ALA A 37 -9.54 25.07 14.11
C ALA A 37 -10.94 25.03 13.46
N ASN A 38 -11.19 25.87 12.44
CA ASN A 38 -12.46 25.86 11.70
C ASN A 38 -12.58 24.67 10.73
N LEU A 39 -11.48 23.99 10.39
CA LEU A 39 -11.50 22.80 9.54
C LEU A 39 -11.59 21.49 10.35
N ARG A 40 -11.44 21.56 11.68
CA ARG A 40 -11.56 20.39 12.55
C ARG A 40 -12.99 19.91 12.65
N ASN A 41 -13.15 18.60 12.74
CA ASN A 41 -14.43 17.93 12.93
C ASN A 41 -15.53 18.41 11.96
N ASN A 42 -15.15 18.75 10.74
CA ASN A 42 -16.05 19.32 9.73
C ASN A 42 -16.76 18.25 8.88
N THR A 43 -16.53 16.98 9.17
CA THR A 43 -17.20 15.83 8.54
C THR A 43 -17.39 14.73 9.57
N ARG A 44 -17.96 13.59 9.16
CA ARG A 44 -18.21 12.44 10.04
C ARG A 44 -17.82 11.14 9.35
N THR A 45 -17.43 10.15 10.16
CA THR A 45 -17.32 8.75 9.75
C THR A 45 -18.72 8.19 9.42
N ASP A 46 -18.79 7.04 8.76
CA ASP A 46 -20.05 6.34 8.53
C ASP A 46 -20.74 5.94 9.85
N ASN A 47 -19.95 5.75 10.92
CA ASN A 47 -20.41 5.49 12.28
C ASN A 47 -20.61 6.77 13.13
N ASN A 48 -20.72 7.92 12.46
CA ASN A 48 -21.10 9.20 13.03
C ASN A 48 -20.07 9.87 13.96
N MET A 49 -18.81 9.40 14.03
CA MET A 49 -17.76 10.10 14.76
C MET A 49 -17.33 11.38 14.01
N PRO A 50 -17.19 12.53 14.69
CA PRO A 50 -16.58 13.72 14.10
C PRO A 50 -15.16 13.43 13.60
N THR A 51 -14.87 13.79 12.35
CA THR A 51 -13.57 13.62 11.69
C THR A 51 -13.27 14.85 10.81
N ASN A 52 -12.14 14.86 10.13
CA ASN A 52 -11.73 16.00 9.32
C ASN A 52 -11.81 15.66 7.82
N SER A 53 -12.16 16.64 6.99
CA SER A 53 -12.13 16.48 5.52
C SER A 53 -10.70 16.45 4.98
N THR A 54 -9.74 17.05 5.69
CA THR A 54 -8.33 17.16 5.33
C THR A 54 -7.46 17.22 6.58
N SER A 55 -6.20 16.78 6.46
CA SER A 55 -5.17 16.99 7.49
C SER A 55 -4.69 18.46 7.57
N GLY A 56 -5.09 19.30 6.60
CA GLY A 56 -4.58 20.64 6.38
C GLY A 56 -3.40 20.72 5.42
N LYS A 57 -2.99 19.58 4.81
CA LYS A 57 -1.94 19.47 3.79
C LYS A 57 -2.31 18.40 2.77
N ALA A 58 -2.46 18.80 1.51
CA ALA A 58 -2.88 17.88 0.46
C ALA A 58 -1.85 16.76 0.19
N LEU A 59 -0.56 17.04 0.35
CA LEU A 59 0.49 16.00 0.25
C LEU A 59 0.36 14.93 1.34
N LEU A 60 -0.01 15.32 2.55
CA LEU A 60 -0.23 14.38 3.66
C LEU A 60 -1.51 13.57 3.43
N ASP A 61 -2.58 14.20 2.97
CA ASP A 61 -3.82 13.53 2.61
C ASP A 61 -3.59 12.52 1.49
N LEU A 62 -2.80 12.90 0.47
CA LEU A 62 -2.36 11.99 -0.60
C LEU A 62 -1.64 10.77 -0.04
N LEU A 63 -0.67 10.95 0.84
CA LEU A 63 0.09 9.85 1.44
C LEU A 63 -0.79 8.94 2.30
N PHE A 64 -1.71 9.52 3.06
CA PHE A 64 -2.63 8.79 3.94
C PHE A 64 -3.69 7.99 3.18
N LEU A 65 -4.07 8.42 1.96
CA LEU A 65 -5.14 7.78 1.21
C LEU A 65 -4.66 6.95 0.01
N CYS A 66 -3.50 7.26 -0.58
CA CYS A 66 -3.06 6.57 -1.81
C CYS A 66 -2.89 5.06 -1.63
N GLY A 67 -2.39 4.60 -0.47
CA GLY A 67 -2.23 3.18 -0.14
C GLY A 67 -3.54 2.46 0.18
N ALA A 68 -4.59 3.20 0.53
CA ALA A 68 -5.91 2.69 0.91
C ALA A 68 -6.99 2.91 -0.16
N SER A 69 -6.64 3.39 -1.35
CA SER A 69 -7.54 3.89 -2.40
C SER A 69 -8.19 2.79 -3.28
N ARG A 70 -8.09 1.52 -2.91
CA ARG A 70 -8.54 0.39 -3.78
C ARG A 70 -10.02 0.42 -4.08
N ASN A 71 -10.84 0.97 -3.20
CA ASN A 71 -12.29 1.07 -3.34
C ASN A 71 -12.78 2.47 -3.68
N MET A 72 -11.90 3.47 -3.69
CA MET A 72 -12.24 4.84 -4.09
C MET A 72 -12.64 4.91 -5.57
N SER A 73 -13.53 5.83 -5.93
CA SER A 73 -13.85 6.08 -7.34
C SER A 73 -12.63 6.64 -8.10
N GLU A 74 -12.59 6.48 -9.42
CA GLU A 74 -11.49 7.07 -10.22
C GLU A 74 -11.47 8.61 -10.14
N PRO A 75 -12.62 9.32 -10.19
CA PRO A 75 -12.65 10.76 -9.97
C PRO A 75 -12.07 11.18 -8.61
N ASP A 76 -12.41 10.48 -7.53
CA ASP A 76 -11.88 10.79 -6.19
C ASP A 76 -10.36 10.62 -6.12
N ILE A 77 -9.83 9.57 -6.74
CA ILE A 77 -8.37 9.35 -6.84
C ILE A 77 -7.70 10.49 -7.61
N VAL A 78 -8.31 10.95 -8.70
CA VAL A 78 -7.78 12.07 -9.49
C VAL A 78 -7.85 13.36 -8.70
N THR A 79 -8.96 13.63 -8.01
CA THR A 79 -9.12 14.82 -7.14
C THR A 79 -8.04 14.83 -6.07
N LEU A 80 -7.89 13.74 -5.32
CA LEU A 80 -6.86 13.60 -4.28
C LEU A 80 -5.45 13.89 -4.81
N PHE A 81 -5.10 13.30 -5.96
CA PHE A 81 -3.78 13.53 -6.55
C PHE A 81 -3.61 14.96 -7.06
N ASN A 82 -4.64 15.52 -7.71
CA ASN A 82 -4.58 16.87 -8.27
C ASN A 82 -4.42 17.95 -7.18
N GLU A 83 -5.09 17.82 -6.04
CA GLU A 83 -4.92 18.74 -4.91
C GLU A 83 -3.47 18.74 -4.41
N ALA A 84 -2.87 17.56 -4.23
CA ALA A 84 -1.47 17.44 -3.86
C ALA A 84 -0.52 17.95 -4.96
N TYR A 85 -0.87 17.72 -6.23
CA TYR A 85 -0.11 18.20 -7.38
C TYR A 85 -0.13 19.72 -7.49
N GLN A 86 -1.23 20.38 -7.11
CA GLN A 86 -1.30 21.84 -7.02
C GLN A 86 -0.48 22.40 -5.84
N GLU A 87 -0.37 21.67 -4.75
CA GLU A 87 0.45 22.07 -3.58
C GLU A 87 1.96 21.99 -3.92
N ASP A 88 2.44 20.82 -4.36
CA ASP A 88 3.81 20.59 -4.84
C ASP A 88 3.84 19.48 -5.89
N PRO A 89 3.97 19.83 -7.18
CA PRO A 89 3.98 18.87 -8.27
C PRO A 89 5.07 17.80 -8.16
N LEU A 90 6.28 18.18 -7.71
CA LEU A 90 7.39 17.24 -7.60
C LEU A 90 7.17 16.23 -6.47
N ALA A 91 6.73 16.71 -5.31
CA ALA A 91 6.42 15.88 -4.16
C ALA A 91 5.27 14.92 -4.50
N ALA A 92 4.20 15.40 -5.10
CA ALA A 92 3.06 14.57 -5.52
C ALA A 92 3.48 13.46 -6.51
N LEU A 93 4.31 13.78 -7.51
CA LEU A 93 4.86 12.78 -8.44
C LEU A 93 5.73 11.75 -7.70
N ARG A 94 6.62 12.14 -6.80
CA ARG A 94 7.45 11.20 -6.04
C ARG A 94 6.61 10.29 -5.14
N ILE A 95 5.56 10.82 -4.51
CA ILE A 95 4.58 10.00 -3.76
C ILE A 95 3.83 9.03 -4.69
N LEU A 96 3.48 9.43 -5.92
CA LEU A 96 2.87 8.54 -6.91
C LEU A 96 3.76 7.34 -7.22
N PHE A 97 5.06 7.56 -7.44
CA PHE A 97 6.01 6.48 -7.72
C PHE A 97 6.30 5.64 -6.48
N TYR A 98 6.37 6.25 -5.29
CA TYR A 98 6.42 5.52 -4.02
C TYR A 98 5.19 4.63 -3.82
N ALA A 99 4.00 5.15 -4.11
CA ALA A 99 2.77 4.35 -4.03
C ALA A 99 2.84 3.11 -4.94
N ARG A 100 3.50 3.20 -6.11
CA ARG A 100 3.62 2.07 -7.05
C ARG A 100 4.75 1.10 -6.71
N ASP A 101 5.81 1.55 -6.10
CA ASP A 101 7.01 0.76 -5.81
C ASP A 101 6.69 -0.46 -4.92
N ILE A 102 6.93 -1.67 -5.46
CA ILE A 102 6.66 -2.91 -4.73
C ILE A 102 7.80 -3.31 -3.78
N GLU A 103 9.02 -2.79 -3.99
CA GLU A 103 10.19 -3.18 -3.20
C GLU A 103 10.37 -2.32 -1.96
N LYS A 104 10.15 -1.01 -2.07
CA LYS A 104 10.40 -0.05 -0.99
C LYS A 104 9.22 0.88 -0.70
N GLY A 105 8.11 0.71 -1.40
CA GLY A 105 6.90 1.52 -1.25
C GLY A 105 5.66 0.68 -0.94
N LEU A 106 4.51 1.14 -1.43
CA LEU A 106 3.20 0.58 -1.08
C LEU A 106 2.74 -0.54 -2.03
N GLY A 107 3.28 -0.63 -3.25
CA GLY A 107 2.86 -1.62 -4.25
C GLY A 107 1.46 -1.39 -4.83
N GLU A 108 0.92 -0.17 -4.73
CA GLU A 108 -0.44 0.14 -5.17
C GLU A 108 -0.53 0.33 -6.68
N ARG A 109 -1.20 -0.63 -7.33
CA ARG A 109 -1.33 -0.65 -8.79
C ARG A 109 -2.46 0.22 -9.29
N ARG A 110 -3.64 0.15 -8.64
CA ARG A 110 -4.83 0.82 -9.13
C ARG A 110 -4.68 2.33 -9.04
N PHE A 111 -4.23 2.85 -7.89
CA PHE A 111 -3.94 4.27 -7.69
C PHE A 111 -3.02 4.79 -8.81
N PHE A 112 -1.87 4.15 -8.98
CA PHE A 112 -0.88 4.54 -9.99
C PHE A 112 -1.46 4.56 -11.41
N ARG A 113 -2.23 3.54 -11.80
CA ARG A 113 -2.83 3.44 -13.14
C ARG A 113 -3.90 4.51 -13.39
N VAL A 114 -4.71 4.84 -12.39
CA VAL A 114 -5.73 5.89 -12.49
C VAL A 114 -5.07 7.25 -12.69
N VAL A 115 -4.10 7.59 -11.85
CA VAL A 115 -3.38 8.86 -11.96
C VAL A 115 -2.60 8.96 -13.26
N THR A 116 -1.91 7.89 -13.69
CA THR A 116 -1.14 7.91 -14.95
C THR A 116 -2.02 7.97 -16.20
N LYS A 117 -3.25 7.44 -16.17
CA LYS A 117 -4.24 7.69 -17.23
C LYS A 117 -4.56 9.17 -17.36
N TRP A 118 -4.84 9.83 -16.23
CA TRP A 118 -5.14 11.25 -16.20
C TRP A 118 -3.93 12.10 -16.62
N LEU A 119 -2.73 11.83 -16.11
CA LEU A 119 -1.51 12.52 -16.54
C LEU A 119 -1.26 12.37 -18.05
N GLY A 120 -1.51 11.19 -18.60
CA GLY A 120 -1.28 10.88 -20.01
C GLY A 120 -2.30 11.49 -20.98
N ASP A 121 -3.25 12.30 -20.51
CA ASP A 121 -4.06 13.18 -21.36
C ASP A 121 -3.18 14.21 -22.09
N ASN A 122 -2.04 14.57 -21.49
CA ASN A 122 -0.94 15.27 -22.15
C ASN A 122 0.27 14.31 -22.23
N PRO A 123 0.73 13.93 -23.46
CA PRO A 123 1.84 13.01 -23.65
C PRO A 123 3.14 13.42 -22.94
N ASN A 124 3.38 14.73 -22.75
CA ASN A 124 4.57 15.24 -22.08
C ASN A 124 4.63 14.87 -20.60
N ASN A 125 3.48 14.72 -19.93
CA ASN A 125 3.41 14.31 -18.53
C ASN A 125 3.85 12.84 -18.32
N LEU A 126 4.00 12.06 -19.40
CA LEU A 126 4.50 10.68 -19.34
C LEU A 126 6.03 10.58 -19.27
N ASN A 127 6.77 11.69 -19.40
CA ASN A 127 8.25 11.65 -19.43
C ASN A 127 8.84 10.99 -18.17
N ASN A 128 8.29 11.25 -16.99
CA ASN A 128 8.75 10.61 -15.76
C ASN A 128 8.43 9.11 -15.70
N LEU A 129 7.32 8.68 -16.31
CA LEU A 129 6.95 7.28 -16.40
C LEU A 129 7.92 6.50 -17.32
N LEU A 130 8.34 7.13 -18.42
CA LEU A 130 9.14 6.51 -19.48
C LEU A 130 10.66 6.68 -19.25
N LYS A 131 11.11 6.46 -18.00
CA LYS A 131 12.53 6.41 -17.62
C LYS A 131 12.94 4.97 -17.32
N GLU A 132 14.09 4.54 -17.84
CA GLU A 132 14.58 3.17 -17.67
C GLU A 132 14.78 2.80 -16.20
N GLU A 133 15.18 3.76 -15.37
CA GLU A 133 15.38 3.59 -13.93
C GLU A 133 14.12 3.08 -13.20
N ASN A 134 12.93 3.43 -13.68
CA ASN A 134 11.69 2.91 -13.11
C ASN A 134 11.56 1.39 -13.22
N PHE A 135 12.13 0.81 -14.27
CA PHE A 135 12.04 -0.63 -14.58
C PHE A 135 13.23 -1.40 -14.01
N THR A 136 14.43 -0.84 -14.05
CA THR A 136 15.63 -1.45 -13.44
C THR A 136 15.54 -1.48 -11.92
N LYS A 137 14.92 -0.46 -11.32
CA LYS A 137 14.63 -0.38 -9.87
C LYS A 137 13.33 -1.09 -9.46
N ASN A 138 12.58 -1.70 -10.39
CA ASN A 138 11.27 -2.34 -10.16
C ASN A 138 10.20 -1.43 -9.52
N ILE A 139 10.27 -0.11 -9.73
CA ILE A 139 9.26 0.86 -9.27
C ILE A 139 7.99 0.70 -10.10
N VAL A 140 8.12 0.74 -11.43
CA VAL A 140 7.02 0.57 -12.39
C VAL A 140 7.17 -0.78 -13.09
N ARG A 141 6.08 -1.33 -13.59
CA ARG A 141 6.08 -2.62 -14.30
C ARG A 141 5.65 -2.43 -15.76
N ILE A 142 6.17 -3.28 -16.61
CA ILE A 142 5.82 -3.29 -18.05
C ILE A 142 4.31 -3.51 -18.27
N ASP A 143 3.64 -4.29 -17.43
CA ASP A 143 2.20 -4.50 -17.53
C ASP A 143 1.37 -3.24 -17.22
N ASP A 144 1.93 -2.26 -16.49
CA ASP A 144 1.29 -0.96 -16.32
C ASP A 144 1.32 -0.17 -17.64
N LEU A 145 2.43 -0.19 -18.36
CA LEU A 145 2.54 0.46 -19.67
C LEU A 145 1.58 -0.14 -20.70
N ILE A 146 1.50 -1.47 -20.76
CA ILE A 146 0.57 -2.14 -21.69
C ILE A 146 -0.89 -1.81 -21.37
N TYR A 147 -1.24 -1.72 -20.08
CA TYR A 147 -2.56 -1.27 -19.64
C TYR A 147 -2.87 0.15 -20.12
N LEU A 148 -1.91 1.08 -19.98
CA LEU A 148 -2.05 2.47 -20.42
C LEU A 148 -2.17 2.58 -21.94
N VAL A 149 -1.33 1.86 -22.71
CA VAL A 149 -1.44 1.82 -24.19
C VAL A 149 -2.84 1.37 -24.61
N ASN A 150 -3.38 0.31 -23.99
CA ASN A 150 -4.73 -0.14 -24.32
C ASN A 150 -5.78 0.94 -24.02
N HIS A 151 -5.67 1.61 -22.86
CA HIS A 151 -6.57 2.70 -22.48
C HIS A 151 -6.50 3.87 -23.46
N PHE A 152 -5.30 4.32 -23.84
CA PHE A 152 -5.13 5.45 -24.76
C PHE A 152 -5.62 5.14 -26.17
N ILE A 153 -5.42 3.91 -26.67
CA ILE A 153 -5.99 3.48 -27.96
C ILE A 153 -7.52 3.48 -27.92
N GLU A 154 -8.12 2.97 -26.84
CA GLU A 154 -9.58 2.93 -26.66
C GLU A 154 -10.20 4.32 -26.60
N ASN A 155 -9.47 5.29 -26.06
CA ASN A 155 -9.89 6.69 -25.94
C ASN A 155 -9.34 7.61 -27.04
N LYS A 156 -8.78 7.04 -28.13
CA LYS A 156 -8.25 7.75 -29.30
C LYS A 156 -7.12 8.75 -28.98
N LYS A 157 -6.39 8.55 -27.86
CA LYS A 157 -5.21 9.33 -27.44
C LYS A 157 -3.96 8.70 -28.04
N TYR A 158 -3.85 8.72 -29.37
CA TYR A 158 -2.84 7.95 -30.09
C TYR A 158 -1.41 8.41 -29.81
N GLU A 159 -1.18 9.71 -29.67
CA GLU A 159 0.15 10.26 -29.36
C GLU A 159 0.72 9.70 -28.04
N SER A 160 -0.09 9.62 -26.98
CA SER A 160 0.31 9.00 -25.71
C SER A 160 0.55 7.47 -25.86
N ALA A 161 -0.28 6.80 -26.66
CA ALA A 161 -0.09 5.38 -26.95
C ALA A 161 1.22 5.13 -27.71
N ASP A 162 1.49 5.91 -28.76
CA ASP A 162 2.70 5.80 -29.59
C ASP A 162 3.95 6.10 -28.81
N LYS A 163 3.92 7.12 -27.95
CA LYS A 163 5.04 7.44 -27.06
C LYS A 163 5.43 6.28 -26.15
N ILE A 164 4.44 5.61 -25.54
CA ILE A 164 4.69 4.42 -24.71
C ILE A 164 5.15 3.24 -25.57
N LEU A 165 4.56 3.00 -26.74
CA LEU A 165 4.97 1.90 -27.61
C LEU A 165 6.41 2.08 -28.11
N ASN A 166 6.79 3.27 -28.54
CA ASN A 166 8.18 3.59 -28.93
C ASN A 166 9.16 3.28 -27.79
N PHE A 167 8.82 3.69 -26.57
CA PHE A 167 9.63 3.38 -25.40
C PHE A 167 9.70 1.86 -25.11
N LEU A 168 8.59 1.13 -25.21
CA LEU A 168 8.60 -0.33 -25.03
C LEU A 168 9.46 -1.04 -26.08
N PHE A 169 9.42 -0.59 -27.33
CA PHE A 169 10.27 -1.16 -28.38
C PHE A 169 11.74 -0.81 -28.16
N SER A 170 12.10 0.39 -27.69
CA SER A 170 13.48 0.71 -27.31
C SER A 170 13.99 -0.15 -26.16
N LEU A 171 13.17 -0.41 -25.14
CA LEU A 171 13.51 -1.32 -24.05
C LEU A 171 13.71 -2.79 -24.52
N MET A 172 13.10 -3.20 -25.62
CA MET A 172 13.33 -4.54 -26.20
C MET A 172 14.75 -4.70 -26.77
N GLU A 173 15.41 -3.62 -27.11
CA GLU A 173 16.83 -3.64 -27.55
C GLU A 173 17.81 -3.59 -26.36
N ASN A 174 17.32 -3.30 -25.15
CA ASN A 174 18.12 -3.28 -23.92
C ASN A 174 18.38 -4.71 -23.42
N LYS A 175 19.65 -5.09 -23.27
CA LYS A 175 20.06 -6.45 -22.86
C LYS A 175 19.46 -6.90 -21.51
N THR A 176 19.26 -5.96 -20.58
CA THR A 176 18.80 -6.24 -19.21
C THR A 176 17.27 -6.38 -19.15
N LEU A 177 16.53 -5.56 -19.89
CA LEU A 177 15.06 -5.46 -19.78
C LEU A 177 14.32 -6.23 -20.89
N SER A 178 14.98 -6.60 -21.97
CA SER A 178 14.35 -7.22 -23.15
C SER A 178 13.47 -8.43 -22.83
N ALA A 179 13.94 -9.33 -21.98
CA ALA A 179 13.18 -10.54 -21.62
C ALA A 179 11.90 -10.23 -20.84
N ILE A 180 11.94 -9.27 -19.91
CA ILE A 180 10.75 -8.87 -19.13
C ILE A 180 9.77 -8.09 -19.99
N VAL A 181 10.26 -7.23 -20.90
CA VAL A 181 9.39 -6.53 -21.86
C VAL A 181 8.72 -7.55 -22.77
N ALA A 182 9.46 -8.46 -23.40
CA ALA A 182 8.94 -9.50 -24.28
C ALA A 182 7.91 -10.40 -23.58
N LYS A 183 8.08 -10.68 -22.28
CA LYS A 183 7.11 -11.42 -21.46
C LYS A 183 5.74 -10.72 -21.44
N TRP A 184 5.71 -9.41 -21.26
CA TRP A 184 4.48 -8.64 -21.08
C TRP A 184 3.89 -8.10 -22.38
N MET A 185 4.66 -8.05 -23.48
CA MET A 185 4.15 -7.61 -24.78
C MET A 185 2.91 -8.40 -25.19
N PRO A 186 1.86 -7.72 -25.68
CA PRO A 186 0.54 -8.33 -25.88
C PRO A 186 0.54 -9.41 -26.96
N ARG A 187 -0.31 -10.42 -26.78
CA ARG A 187 -0.52 -11.53 -27.73
C ARG A 187 -1.84 -11.34 -28.49
N LYS A 188 -1.95 -11.88 -29.70
CA LYS A 188 -3.15 -11.77 -30.57
C LYS A 188 -4.44 -12.25 -29.87
N LYS A 189 -4.33 -13.27 -29.01
CA LYS A 189 -5.48 -13.83 -28.26
C LYS A 189 -5.58 -13.31 -26.80
N SER A 190 -4.80 -12.30 -26.41
CA SER A 190 -4.85 -11.72 -25.07
C SER A 190 -5.99 -10.72 -24.93
N GLN A 191 -6.26 -10.31 -23.68
CA GLN A 191 -7.17 -9.19 -23.38
C GLN A 191 -6.76 -7.90 -24.12
N TYR A 192 -5.48 -7.72 -24.45
CA TYR A 192 -4.94 -6.58 -25.18
C TYR A 192 -4.83 -6.79 -26.69
N LYS A 193 -5.73 -7.59 -27.30
CA LYS A 193 -5.76 -7.84 -28.75
C LYS A 193 -5.87 -6.56 -29.58
N LYS A 194 -6.52 -5.51 -29.06
CA LYS A 194 -6.64 -4.20 -29.70
C LYS A 194 -5.27 -3.53 -29.87
N VAL A 195 -4.39 -3.65 -28.87
CA VAL A 195 -3.01 -3.12 -28.95
C VAL A 195 -2.24 -3.80 -30.08
N VAL A 196 -2.35 -5.12 -30.23
CA VAL A 196 -1.68 -5.85 -31.32
C VAL A 196 -2.19 -5.40 -32.69
N LYS A 197 -3.51 -5.20 -32.83
CA LYS A 197 -4.11 -4.67 -34.08
C LYS A 197 -3.59 -3.26 -34.38
N TYR A 198 -3.54 -2.41 -33.37
CA TYR A 198 -3.02 -1.05 -33.46
C TYR A 198 -1.54 -1.03 -33.86
N MET A 199 -0.69 -1.80 -33.21
CA MET A 199 0.73 -1.91 -33.55
C MET A 199 0.95 -2.28 -35.01
N ARG A 200 0.11 -3.17 -35.59
CA ARG A 200 0.21 -3.55 -36.98
C ARG A 200 -0.24 -2.42 -37.93
N SER A 201 -1.38 -1.78 -37.64
CA SER A 201 -1.93 -0.74 -38.52
C SER A 201 -1.11 0.57 -38.51
N HIS A 202 -0.29 0.79 -37.45
CA HIS A 202 0.57 1.97 -37.30
C HIS A 202 2.06 1.67 -37.50
N GLY A 203 2.40 0.54 -38.11
CA GLY A 203 3.76 0.24 -38.52
C GLY A 203 4.75 -0.19 -37.43
N PHE A 204 4.30 -0.38 -36.17
CA PHE A 204 5.18 -0.88 -35.09
C PHE A 204 5.63 -2.33 -35.32
N ILE A 205 4.82 -3.12 -36.04
CA ILE A 205 5.13 -4.50 -36.40
C ILE A 205 4.74 -4.79 -37.86
N ASN A 206 5.61 -5.44 -38.62
CA ASN A 206 5.36 -5.79 -40.03
C ASN A 206 4.35 -6.94 -40.15
N SER A 207 4.53 -7.99 -39.37
CA SER A 207 3.62 -9.12 -39.32
C SER A 207 3.48 -9.68 -37.90
N TYR A 208 2.34 -10.30 -37.62
CA TYR A 208 2.14 -10.96 -36.32
C TYR A 208 3.08 -12.16 -36.14
N SER A 209 3.40 -12.87 -37.22
CA SER A 209 4.31 -14.04 -37.16
C SER A 209 5.71 -13.61 -36.73
N SER A 210 6.32 -12.67 -37.42
CA SER A 210 7.64 -12.13 -37.10
C SER A 210 7.68 -11.56 -35.67
N TYR A 211 6.70 -10.76 -35.30
CA TYR A 211 6.56 -10.23 -33.95
C TYR A 211 6.48 -11.34 -32.89
N ARG A 212 5.64 -12.38 -33.12
CA ARG A 212 5.54 -13.50 -32.20
C ARG A 212 6.86 -14.24 -32.05
N HIS A 213 7.59 -14.51 -33.14
CA HIS A 213 8.91 -15.14 -33.08
C HIS A 213 9.88 -14.31 -32.23
N LYS A 214 9.95 -12.99 -32.48
CA LYS A 214 10.81 -12.07 -31.69
C LYS A 214 10.51 -12.16 -30.20
N ILE A 215 9.25 -11.96 -29.77
CA ILE A 215 8.92 -11.96 -28.35
C ILE A 215 9.02 -13.34 -27.67
N VAL A 216 8.87 -14.43 -28.41
CA VAL A 216 9.03 -15.80 -27.88
C VAL A 216 10.52 -16.13 -27.69
N SER A 217 11.37 -15.78 -28.67
CA SER A 217 12.82 -16.04 -28.55
C SER A 217 13.48 -15.22 -27.43
N MET A 218 12.96 -14.01 -27.14
CA MET A 218 13.50 -13.16 -26.08
C MET A 218 12.99 -13.52 -24.67
N SER A 219 11.83 -14.18 -24.55
CA SER A 219 11.22 -14.50 -23.26
C SER A 219 11.37 -15.98 -22.92
N ASN A 220 12.05 -16.29 -21.82
CA ASN A 220 12.13 -17.66 -21.27
C ASN A 220 11.25 -17.73 -20.01
N THR A 221 9.94 -17.91 -20.20
CA THR A 221 8.98 -17.87 -19.10
C THR A 221 8.52 -19.26 -18.68
N VAL A 222 8.10 -19.37 -17.41
CA VAL A 222 7.50 -20.59 -16.87
C VAL A 222 6.26 -20.99 -17.69
N GLU A 223 5.48 -20.00 -18.12
CA GLU A 223 4.29 -20.20 -18.94
C GLU A 223 4.60 -20.84 -20.31
N GLN A 224 5.75 -20.51 -20.90
CA GLN A 224 6.18 -21.15 -22.17
C GLN A 224 6.51 -22.63 -21.94
N LYS A 225 7.28 -22.94 -20.89
CA LYS A 225 7.63 -24.33 -20.52
C LYS A 225 6.38 -25.16 -20.18
N MET A 226 5.43 -24.57 -19.44
CA MET A 226 4.14 -25.21 -19.15
C MET A 226 3.34 -25.49 -20.43
N SER A 227 3.33 -24.55 -21.39
CA SER A 227 2.62 -24.71 -22.66
C SER A 227 3.29 -25.71 -23.60
N ALA A 228 4.61 -25.88 -23.48
CA ALA A 228 5.39 -26.88 -24.21
C ALA A 228 5.35 -28.27 -23.55
N ASN A 229 4.66 -28.41 -22.40
CA ASN A 229 4.65 -29.63 -21.58
C ASN A 229 6.03 -30.05 -21.02
N GLU A 230 6.93 -29.07 -20.87
CA GLU A 230 8.31 -29.26 -20.39
C GLU A 230 8.40 -29.12 -18.85
N TRP A 231 7.52 -29.80 -18.11
CA TRP A 231 7.38 -29.68 -16.66
C TRP A 231 8.68 -30.00 -15.92
N ASN A 232 9.44 -31.00 -16.37
CA ASN A 232 10.71 -31.41 -15.75
C ASN A 232 11.82 -30.36 -15.90
N SER A 233 11.69 -29.42 -16.84
CA SER A 233 12.63 -28.31 -17.03
C SER A 233 12.37 -27.12 -16.10
N ILE A 234 11.25 -27.13 -15.35
CA ILE A 234 10.85 -26.04 -14.46
C ILE A 234 11.50 -26.24 -13.09
N LYS A 235 12.46 -25.37 -12.76
CA LYS A 235 13.04 -25.30 -11.41
C LYS A 235 12.23 -24.29 -10.60
N LEU A 236 11.46 -24.76 -9.58
CA LEU A 236 10.56 -23.92 -8.80
C LEU A 236 11.29 -22.86 -7.98
N GLU A 237 12.55 -23.09 -7.63
CA GLU A 237 13.43 -22.08 -7.00
C GLU A 237 13.67 -20.83 -7.86
N ASN A 238 13.50 -20.93 -9.19
CA ASN A 238 13.61 -19.79 -10.11
C ASN A 238 12.25 -19.16 -10.45
N VAL A 239 11.17 -19.68 -9.87
CA VAL A 239 9.81 -19.18 -10.13
C VAL A 239 9.48 -18.05 -9.15
N PRO A 240 9.13 -16.84 -9.65
CA PRO A 240 8.73 -15.75 -8.77
C PRO A 240 7.53 -16.10 -7.89
N SER A 241 7.49 -15.58 -6.65
CA SER A 241 6.47 -15.91 -5.64
C SER A 241 5.03 -15.79 -6.15
N LEU A 242 4.72 -14.73 -6.90
CA LEU A 242 3.39 -14.53 -7.46
C LEU A 242 3.05 -15.52 -8.59
N ALA A 243 4.04 -15.94 -9.38
CA ALA A 243 3.87 -16.98 -10.39
C ALA A 243 3.68 -18.35 -9.71
N LEU A 244 4.47 -18.65 -8.68
CA LEU A 244 4.31 -19.85 -7.86
C LEU A 244 2.89 -19.91 -7.28
N LYS A 245 2.40 -18.84 -6.69
CA LYS A 245 1.03 -18.73 -6.16
C LYS A 245 -0.02 -18.95 -7.25
N LYS A 246 0.13 -18.32 -8.42
CA LYS A 246 -0.80 -18.41 -9.54
C LYS A 246 -0.91 -19.82 -10.12
N TYR A 247 0.21 -20.51 -10.23
CA TYR A 247 0.30 -21.82 -10.90
C TYR A 247 0.44 -23.00 -9.93
N LYS A 248 0.31 -22.79 -8.61
CA LYS A 248 0.53 -23.82 -7.61
C LYS A 248 -0.28 -25.10 -7.84
N LYS A 249 -1.56 -24.99 -8.22
CA LYS A 249 -2.42 -26.15 -8.55
C LYS A 249 -1.89 -26.96 -9.76
N ALA A 250 -1.26 -26.29 -10.72
CA ALA A 250 -0.64 -26.97 -11.87
C ALA A 250 0.65 -27.68 -11.42
N PHE A 251 1.51 -27.01 -10.66
CA PHE A 251 2.73 -27.61 -10.10
C PHE A 251 2.44 -28.79 -9.16
N GLU A 252 1.35 -28.69 -8.40
CA GLU A 252 0.89 -29.79 -7.53
C GLU A 252 0.44 -31.01 -8.34
N ARG A 253 -0.39 -30.82 -9.39
CA ARG A 253 -0.83 -31.90 -10.28
C ARG A 253 0.31 -32.62 -10.99
N HIS A 254 1.42 -31.91 -11.27
CA HIS A 254 2.61 -32.48 -11.89
C HIS A 254 3.68 -32.93 -10.88
N GLY A 255 3.32 -33.04 -9.57
CA GLY A 255 4.21 -33.55 -8.53
C GLY A 255 5.40 -32.66 -8.14
N LEU A 256 5.50 -31.46 -8.75
CA LEU A 256 6.65 -30.55 -8.54
C LEU A 256 6.60 -29.85 -7.19
N LEU A 257 5.39 -29.46 -6.73
CA LEU A 257 5.25 -28.59 -5.57
C LEU A 257 5.66 -29.27 -4.27
N LYS A 258 5.20 -30.51 -4.02
CA LYS A 258 5.49 -31.24 -2.79
C LYS A 258 7.00 -31.46 -2.60
N SER A 259 7.65 -32.02 -3.59
CA SER A 259 9.11 -32.26 -3.58
C SER A 259 9.92 -30.95 -3.37
N TYR A 260 9.47 -29.85 -3.99
CA TYR A 260 10.11 -28.56 -3.80
C TYR A 260 9.97 -28.03 -2.37
N ILE A 261 8.78 -28.10 -1.78
CA ILE A 261 8.55 -27.63 -0.40
C ILE A 261 9.32 -28.47 0.60
N GLU A 262 9.42 -29.79 0.42
CA GLU A 262 10.26 -30.67 1.25
C GLU A 262 11.74 -30.22 1.24
N LYS A 263 12.29 -29.84 0.07
CA LYS A 263 13.64 -29.29 -0.04
C LYS A 263 13.77 -27.92 0.63
N VAL A 264 12.76 -27.04 0.49
CA VAL A 264 12.73 -25.74 1.15
C VAL A 264 12.77 -25.87 2.68
N VAL A 265 11.97 -26.80 3.24
CA VAL A 265 11.93 -27.06 4.68
C VAL A 265 13.29 -27.59 5.19
N LYS A 266 13.97 -28.42 4.40
CA LYS A 266 15.32 -28.93 4.71
C LYS A 266 16.44 -27.90 4.49
N GLY A 267 16.14 -26.74 3.92
CA GLY A 267 17.15 -25.73 3.57
C GLY A 267 17.93 -26.03 2.27
N GLU A 268 17.50 -27.05 1.51
CA GLU A 268 18.15 -27.49 0.25
C GLU A 268 17.69 -26.69 -0.97
N ALA A 269 16.65 -25.87 -0.86
CA ALA A 269 16.13 -25.03 -1.93
C ALA A 269 15.70 -23.64 -1.42
N VAL A 270 15.83 -22.63 -2.27
CA VAL A 270 15.46 -21.23 -1.95
C VAL A 270 13.99 -20.98 -2.31
N LEU A 271 13.22 -20.42 -1.37
CA LEU A 271 11.87 -19.94 -1.61
C LEU A 271 11.86 -18.40 -1.60
N HIS A 272 11.48 -17.79 -2.72
CA HIS A 272 11.37 -16.34 -2.82
C HIS A 272 10.05 -15.84 -2.22
N ALA A 273 10.10 -15.11 -1.11
CA ALA A 273 8.92 -14.52 -0.48
C ALA A 273 9.05 -13.02 -0.17
N LYS A 274 10.25 -12.45 -0.29
CA LYS A 274 10.53 -11.04 0.08
C LYS A 274 9.63 -9.99 -0.63
N ARG A 275 9.02 -10.35 -1.77
CA ARG A 275 8.08 -9.47 -2.51
C ARG A 275 6.61 -9.81 -2.26
N LEU A 276 6.33 -10.71 -1.33
CA LEU A 276 4.96 -10.93 -0.85
C LEU A 276 4.65 -9.95 0.28
N PHE A 277 3.40 -9.55 0.35
CA PHE A 277 2.87 -8.81 1.48
C PHE A 277 2.16 -9.74 2.45
N PRO A 278 2.22 -9.48 3.77
CA PRO A 278 1.58 -10.34 4.79
C PRO A 278 0.12 -10.67 4.48
N TYR A 279 -0.64 -9.69 4.02
CA TYR A 279 -2.05 -9.87 3.68
C TYR A 279 -2.29 -10.92 2.59
N GLN A 280 -1.34 -11.15 1.69
CA GLN A 280 -1.51 -12.12 0.60
C GLN A 280 -1.50 -13.56 1.11
N ILE A 281 -0.79 -13.80 2.21
CA ILE A 281 -0.76 -15.09 2.91
C ILE A 281 -2.03 -15.22 3.74
N VAL A 282 -2.34 -14.21 4.56
CA VAL A 282 -3.54 -14.20 5.41
C VAL A 282 -4.82 -14.35 4.60
N LYS A 283 -4.94 -13.64 3.47
CA LYS A 283 -6.11 -13.76 2.59
C LYS A 283 -6.33 -15.18 2.07
N GLU A 284 -5.26 -15.92 1.81
CA GLU A 284 -5.37 -17.31 1.37
C GLU A 284 -5.89 -18.22 2.47
N ILE A 285 -5.46 -17.97 3.72
CA ILE A 285 -5.94 -18.69 4.91
C ILE A 285 -7.40 -18.36 5.22
N LEU A 286 -7.79 -17.09 5.12
CA LEU A 286 -9.18 -16.66 5.32
C LEU A 286 -10.12 -17.23 4.25
N ASN A 287 -9.66 -17.31 2.99
CA ASN A 287 -10.44 -17.91 1.91
C ASN A 287 -10.73 -19.40 2.15
N ASP A 288 -9.79 -20.14 2.75
CA ASP A 288 -10.00 -21.54 3.18
C ASP A 288 -11.17 -21.65 4.18
N ARG A 289 -11.20 -20.76 5.17
CA ARG A 289 -12.26 -20.73 6.19
C ARG A 289 -13.62 -20.34 5.62
N VAL A 290 -13.67 -19.35 4.75
CA VAL A 290 -14.92 -18.80 4.19
C VAL A 290 -15.51 -19.69 3.10
N TYR A 291 -14.66 -20.27 2.24
CA TYR A 291 -15.10 -21.02 1.06
C TYR A 291 -15.02 -22.53 1.19
N LYS A 292 -14.76 -23.06 2.39
CA LYS A 292 -14.69 -24.52 2.68
C LYS A 292 -13.72 -25.30 1.77
N TYR A 293 -12.65 -24.67 1.28
CA TYR A 293 -11.57 -25.36 0.58
C TYR A 293 -10.44 -25.65 1.58
N PRO A 294 -10.35 -26.86 2.16
CA PRO A 294 -9.34 -27.15 3.16
C PRO A 294 -7.94 -27.04 2.54
N LEU A 295 -7.06 -26.32 3.23
CA LEU A 295 -5.65 -26.27 2.89
C LEU A 295 -5.06 -27.66 3.13
N ASN A 296 -4.51 -28.29 2.10
CA ASN A 296 -3.73 -29.51 2.28
C ASN A 296 -2.38 -29.20 2.93
N ASP A 297 -1.70 -30.23 3.44
CA ASP A 297 -0.44 -30.09 4.17
C ASP A 297 0.64 -29.37 3.37
N THR A 298 0.77 -29.65 2.07
CA THR A 298 1.75 -29.01 1.20
C THR A 298 1.48 -27.50 1.09
N ASN A 299 0.22 -27.09 0.93
CA ASN A 299 -0.15 -25.68 0.88
C ASN A 299 0.04 -24.98 2.23
N ARG A 300 -0.28 -25.68 3.33
CA ARG A 300 -0.05 -25.18 4.69
C ARG A 300 1.44 -24.93 4.94
N GLN A 301 2.29 -25.89 4.59
CA GLN A 301 3.75 -25.74 4.66
C GLN A 301 4.25 -24.59 3.78
N LEU A 302 3.77 -24.47 2.55
CA LEU A 302 4.15 -23.37 1.65
C LEU A 302 3.84 -22.01 2.26
N LEU A 303 2.62 -21.80 2.80
CA LEU A 303 2.24 -20.53 3.42
C LEU A 303 3.10 -20.22 4.64
N ASN A 304 3.41 -21.23 5.46
CA ASN A 304 4.26 -21.08 6.62
C ASN A 304 5.69 -20.68 6.23
N GLU A 305 6.26 -21.36 5.24
CA GLU A 305 7.60 -21.03 4.76
C GLU A 305 7.66 -19.66 4.05
N GLN A 306 6.57 -19.26 3.37
CA GLN A 306 6.46 -17.91 2.80
C GLN A 306 6.41 -16.84 3.90
N TRP A 307 5.66 -17.08 4.98
CA TRP A 307 5.56 -16.17 6.12
C TRP A 307 6.91 -15.94 6.81
N LYS A 308 7.63 -17.01 7.09
CA LYS A 308 8.98 -16.97 7.69
C LYS A 308 10.00 -16.19 6.84
N ARG A 309 9.77 -16.13 5.51
CA ARG A 309 10.67 -15.50 4.54
C ARG A 309 10.13 -14.19 3.95
N LEU A 310 9.13 -13.60 4.59
CA LEU A 310 8.74 -12.23 4.27
C LEU A 310 9.94 -11.29 4.44
N GLN A 311 9.87 -10.13 3.81
CA GLN A 311 10.93 -9.13 3.98
C GLN A 311 11.10 -8.82 5.47
N GLU A 312 12.29 -9.01 5.97
CA GLU A 312 12.66 -8.64 7.33
C GLU A 312 12.56 -7.12 7.51
N LEU A 313 12.24 -6.70 8.71
CA LEU A 313 12.31 -5.30 9.09
C LEU A 313 13.78 -4.90 9.29
N ASP A 314 14.08 -3.62 9.06
CA ASP A 314 15.38 -3.06 9.42
C ASP A 314 15.60 -3.22 10.95
N ASP A 315 16.85 -3.15 11.40
CA ASP A 315 17.15 -3.15 12.85
C ASP A 315 16.47 -1.95 13.52
N LEU A 316 15.45 -2.25 14.31
CA LEU A 316 14.64 -1.25 14.99
C LEU A 316 15.09 -1.12 16.45
N PRO A 317 15.03 0.08 17.03
CA PRO A 317 15.39 0.29 18.42
C PRO A 317 14.54 -0.53 19.39
N LYS A 318 15.18 -1.28 20.29
CA LYS A 318 14.49 -2.16 21.25
C LYS A 318 13.65 -1.41 22.29
N GLU A 319 13.90 -0.12 22.46
CA GLU A 319 13.11 0.77 23.28
C GLU A 319 11.70 1.04 22.73
N PHE A 320 11.43 0.70 21.46
CA PHE A 320 10.09 0.82 20.88
C PHE A 320 9.20 -0.32 21.34
N ARG A 321 8.31 -0.01 22.26
CA ARG A 321 7.25 -0.90 22.75
C ARG A 321 5.99 -0.65 21.93
N VAL A 322 5.86 -1.41 20.83
CA VAL A 322 4.80 -1.23 19.84
C VAL A 322 3.59 -2.09 20.22
N MET A 323 2.40 -1.50 20.20
CA MET A 323 1.16 -2.23 20.42
C MET A 323 0.25 -2.11 19.20
N PRO A 324 0.15 -3.15 18.36
CA PRO A 324 -0.82 -3.18 17.27
C PRO A 324 -2.25 -3.30 17.79
N VAL A 325 -3.15 -2.49 17.22
CA VAL A 325 -4.60 -2.56 17.41
C VAL A 325 -5.22 -2.96 16.07
N ILE A 326 -5.86 -4.12 16.04
CA ILE A 326 -6.36 -4.72 14.79
C ILE A 326 -7.87 -4.59 14.72
N ASP A 327 -8.34 -3.93 13.66
CA ASP A 327 -9.76 -3.79 13.36
C ASP A 327 -10.30 -5.00 12.61
N THR A 328 -11.39 -5.56 13.11
CA THR A 328 -12.15 -6.65 12.48
C THR A 328 -13.64 -6.37 12.43
N SER A 329 -14.03 -5.09 12.47
CA SER A 329 -15.41 -4.63 12.32
C SER A 329 -16.05 -5.10 11.01
N GLY A 330 -17.36 -4.91 10.90
CA GLY A 330 -18.14 -5.36 9.75
C GLY A 330 -17.67 -4.75 8.41
N SER A 331 -17.29 -3.47 8.40
CA SER A 331 -16.76 -2.75 7.23
C SER A 331 -15.49 -3.40 6.67
N MET A 332 -14.66 -3.97 7.54
CA MET A 332 -13.43 -4.66 7.16
C MET A 332 -13.65 -5.94 6.34
N THR A 333 -14.86 -6.52 6.38
CA THR A 333 -15.21 -7.74 5.63
C THR A 333 -15.61 -7.48 4.18
N LEU A 334 -15.79 -6.23 3.79
CA LEU A 334 -16.11 -5.82 2.42
C LEU A 334 -15.03 -6.27 1.42
N ASN A 335 -15.38 -6.33 0.12
CA ASN A 335 -14.45 -6.65 -0.97
C ASN A 335 -13.68 -7.96 -0.77
N TYR A 336 -14.40 -9.04 -0.48
CA TYR A 336 -13.81 -10.35 -0.22
C TYR A 336 -12.82 -10.30 0.95
N SER A 337 -13.16 -9.57 2.01
CA SER A 337 -12.39 -9.41 3.25
C SER A 337 -10.95 -8.91 3.01
N LEU A 338 -10.77 -8.04 2.01
CA LEU A 338 -9.44 -7.51 1.70
C LEU A 338 -8.92 -6.57 2.81
N PRO A 339 -9.69 -5.58 3.32
CA PRO A 339 -9.25 -4.74 4.44
C PRO A 339 -8.90 -5.58 5.68
N LEU A 340 -9.75 -6.55 6.04
CA LEU A 340 -9.50 -7.49 7.13
C LEU A 340 -8.20 -8.29 6.92
N SER A 341 -7.97 -8.79 5.71
CA SER A 341 -6.74 -9.53 5.39
C SER A 341 -5.50 -8.65 5.56
N ILE A 342 -5.60 -7.36 5.24
CA ILE A 342 -4.50 -6.40 5.40
C ILE A 342 -4.27 -6.13 6.88
N ALA A 343 -5.32 -5.81 7.64
CA ALA A 343 -5.22 -5.48 9.06
C ALA A 343 -4.63 -6.65 9.88
N LEU A 344 -5.15 -7.86 9.68
CA LEU A 344 -4.60 -9.07 10.30
C LEU A 344 -3.16 -9.34 9.84
N GLY A 345 -2.90 -9.20 8.53
CA GLY A 345 -1.57 -9.48 7.99
C GLY A 345 -0.51 -8.55 8.57
N ILE A 346 -0.75 -7.25 8.55
CA ILE A 346 0.17 -6.24 9.09
C ILE A 346 0.25 -6.36 10.62
N GLY A 347 -0.89 -6.47 11.30
CA GLY A 347 -0.95 -6.53 12.76
C GLY A 347 -0.22 -7.75 13.34
N LEU A 348 -0.45 -8.95 12.79
CA LEU A 348 0.24 -10.16 13.21
C LEU A 348 1.75 -10.10 12.86
N PHE A 349 2.09 -9.63 11.66
CA PHE A 349 3.49 -9.48 11.26
C PHE A 349 4.24 -8.51 12.18
N MET A 350 3.63 -7.38 12.51
CA MET A 350 4.20 -6.38 13.41
C MET A 350 4.32 -6.92 14.84
N ALA A 351 3.33 -7.61 15.35
CA ALA A 351 3.36 -8.18 16.69
C ALA A 351 4.46 -9.25 16.84
N GLU A 352 4.66 -10.11 15.82
CA GLU A 352 5.72 -11.13 15.83
C GLU A 352 7.13 -10.51 15.70
N ASN A 353 7.26 -9.43 14.95
CA ASN A 353 8.52 -8.72 14.70
C ASN A 353 8.67 -7.46 15.58
N ASN A 354 7.97 -7.42 16.72
CA ASN A 354 8.08 -6.30 17.65
C ASN A 354 9.55 -6.12 18.07
N PRO A 355 10.12 -4.91 17.97
CA PRO A 355 11.51 -4.67 18.37
C PRO A 355 11.76 -4.95 19.86
N ASN A 356 10.76 -4.68 20.72
CA ASN A 356 10.82 -5.00 22.13
C ASN A 356 10.36 -6.46 22.38
N PRO A 357 11.21 -7.34 22.96
CA PRO A 357 10.89 -8.73 23.20
C PRO A 357 9.69 -8.96 24.13
N GLU A 358 9.45 -8.09 25.09
CA GLU A 358 8.37 -8.20 26.07
C GLU A 358 7.01 -7.90 25.46
N PHE A 359 6.98 -7.03 24.44
CA PHE A 359 5.78 -6.71 23.67
C PHE A 359 5.54 -7.65 22.48
N ARG A 360 6.45 -8.61 22.25
CA ARG A 360 6.38 -9.51 21.10
C ARG A 360 5.22 -10.48 21.25
N ASN A 361 4.52 -10.72 20.12
CA ASN A 361 3.36 -11.61 20.01
C ASN A 361 2.08 -11.10 20.72
N TYR A 362 1.99 -9.82 21.04
CA TYR A 362 0.77 -9.24 21.60
C TYR A 362 0.14 -8.22 20.63
N PHE A 363 -1.19 -8.17 20.64
CA PHE A 363 -2.01 -7.17 19.95
C PHE A 363 -3.27 -6.87 20.77
N ILE A 364 -4.00 -5.81 20.39
CA ILE A 364 -5.30 -5.46 20.98
C ILE A 364 -6.38 -5.62 19.91
N THR A 365 -7.52 -6.21 20.28
CA THR A 365 -8.71 -6.22 19.43
C THR A 365 -9.35 -4.85 19.42
N PHE A 366 -9.79 -4.36 18.25
CA PHE A 366 -10.48 -3.09 18.14
C PHE A 366 -12.01 -3.33 18.19
N SER A 367 -12.62 -2.92 19.29
CA SER A 367 -14.06 -3.10 19.55
C SER A 367 -14.55 -2.13 20.65
N ASP A 368 -15.84 -2.21 21.01
CA ASP A 368 -16.41 -1.55 22.20
C ASP A 368 -15.85 -2.09 23.52
N ARG A 369 -15.34 -3.32 23.50
CA ARG A 369 -14.69 -3.99 24.64
C ARG A 369 -13.37 -4.58 24.22
N PRO A 370 -12.36 -3.75 23.93
CA PRO A 370 -11.07 -4.22 23.45
C PRO A 370 -10.38 -5.11 24.46
N LYS A 371 -9.59 -6.06 23.98
CA LYS A 371 -8.85 -6.99 24.83
C LYS A 371 -7.42 -7.19 24.35
N PHE A 372 -6.49 -7.32 25.28
CA PHE A 372 -5.15 -7.83 24.98
C PHE A 372 -5.24 -9.28 24.56
N GLN A 373 -4.57 -9.60 23.46
CA GLN A 373 -4.48 -10.93 22.89
C GLN A 373 -3.04 -11.33 22.66
N LYS A 374 -2.72 -12.59 22.93
CA LYS A 374 -1.44 -13.19 22.56
C LYS A 374 -1.60 -14.01 21.30
N ILE A 375 -0.68 -13.90 20.36
CA ILE A 375 -0.64 -14.73 19.16
C ILE A 375 -0.34 -16.16 19.59
N MET A 376 -1.26 -17.08 19.27
CA MET A 376 -1.17 -18.50 19.59
C MET A 376 -1.19 -19.33 18.31
N GLY A 377 -0.36 -20.37 18.25
CA GLY A 377 -0.30 -21.30 17.13
C GLY A 377 1.14 -21.65 16.73
N VAL A 378 1.34 -22.83 16.19
CA VAL A 378 2.66 -23.34 15.78
C VAL A 378 3.07 -22.86 14.39
N ASP A 379 2.10 -22.49 13.55
CA ASP A 379 2.32 -21.96 12.22
C ASP A 379 1.36 -20.81 11.90
N ILE A 380 1.57 -20.12 10.77
CA ILE A 380 0.76 -18.95 10.39
C ILE A 380 -0.72 -19.30 10.21
N VAL A 381 -1.05 -20.51 9.80
CA VAL A 381 -2.45 -20.94 9.60
C VAL A 381 -3.19 -20.98 10.94
N GLU A 382 -2.56 -21.59 11.97
CA GLU A 382 -3.12 -21.60 13.33
C GLU A 382 -3.16 -20.21 13.94
N LYS A 383 -2.10 -19.41 13.78
CA LYS A 383 -2.04 -18.03 14.29
C LYS A 383 -3.19 -17.19 13.76
N VAL A 384 -3.44 -17.22 12.45
CA VAL A 384 -4.57 -16.51 11.83
C VAL A 384 -5.92 -17.08 12.32
N LYS A 385 -6.07 -18.42 12.42
CA LYS A 385 -7.31 -19.02 12.90
C LYS A 385 -7.58 -18.66 14.36
N ASN A 386 -6.57 -18.66 15.21
CA ASN A 386 -6.70 -18.29 16.62
C ASN A 386 -6.97 -16.79 16.78
N ALA A 387 -6.30 -15.93 16.02
CA ALA A 387 -6.61 -14.50 15.97
C ALA A 387 -8.07 -14.27 15.58
N MET A 388 -8.58 -14.97 14.57
CA MET A 388 -9.99 -14.86 14.15
C MET A 388 -11.00 -15.42 15.15
N ASN A 389 -10.57 -16.16 16.14
CA ASN A 389 -11.41 -16.66 17.25
C ASN A 389 -11.32 -15.76 18.51
N ALA A 390 -10.52 -14.69 18.46
CA ALA A 390 -10.48 -13.69 19.52
C ALA A 390 -11.88 -13.06 19.72
N PRO A 391 -12.16 -12.47 20.87
CA PRO A 391 -13.44 -11.82 21.13
C PRO A 391 -13.52 -10.48 20.39
N TRP A 392 -13.90 -10.53 19.12
CA TRP A 392 -14.13 -9.37 18.28
C TRP A 392 -15.53 -8.80 18.52
N GLY A 393 -15.61 -7.49 18.78
CA GLY A 393 -16.86 -6.74 18.69
C GLY A 393 -17.09 -6.27 17.26
N MET A 394 -18.31 -5.82 16.95
CA MET A 394 -18.63 -5.25 15.64
C MET A 394 -18.40 -3.74 15.59
N ASN A 395 -18.03 -3.12 16.70
CA ASN A 395 -17.89 -1.69 16.93
C ASN A 395 -16.42 -1.28 16.96
N THR A 396 -16.14 0.00 16.69
CA THR A 396 -14.80 0.59 16.56
C THR A 396 -14.64 1.78 17.51
N ASN A 397 -14.69 1.51 18.83
CA ASN A 397 -14.58 2.55 19.85
C ASN A 397 -13.09 2.88 20.12
N LEU A 398 -12.66 4.03 19.60
CA LEU A 398 -11.27 4.50 19.73
C LEU A 398 -10.90 4.78 21.20
N GLU A 399 -11.78 5.43 21.95
CA GLU A 399 -11.56 5.77 23.37
C GLU A 399 -11.36 4.51 24.22
N ALA A 400 -12.17 3.47 24.00
CA ALA A 400 -12.10 2.22 24.77
C ALA A 400 -10.73 1.52 24.66
N VAL A 401 -10.04 1.61 23.53
CA VAL A 401 -8.69 1.06 23.36
C VAL A 401 -7.70 1.74 24.30
N PHE A 402 -7.73 3.06 24.36
CA PHE A 402 -6.82 3.82 25.22
C PHE A 402 -7.20 3.71 26.70
N GLU A 403 -8.48 3.62 27.01
CA GLU A 403 -8.95 3.33 28.38
C GLU A 403 -8.48 1.96 28.87
N LEU A 404 -8.58 0.92 28.05
CA LEU A 404 -8.06 -0.40 28.39
C LEU A 404 -6.57 -0.34 28.81
N ILE A 405 -5.75 0.37 28.02
CA ILE A 405 -4.31 0.49 28.30
C ILE A 405 -4.08 1.29 29.61
N LEU A 406 -4.78 2.40 29.76
CA LEU A 406 -4.64 3.28 30.93
C LEU A 406 -5.13 2.61 32.20
N GLU A 407 -6.26 1.91 32.18
CA GLU A 407 -6.79 1.16 33.32
C GLU A 407 -5.82 0.03 33.76
N LYS A 408 -5.28 -0.71 32.79
CA LYS A 408 -4.29 -1.75 33.09
C LYS A 408 -3.05 -1.16 33.74
N ALA A 409 -2.56 -0.03 33.21
CA ALA A 409 -1.41 0.66 33.79
C ALA A 409 -1.67 1.12 35.21
N LYS A 410 -2.82 1.75 35.49
CA LYS A 410 -3.21 2.21 36.84
C LYS A 410 -3.39 1.06 37.82
N ASN A 411 -4.14 0.02 37.43
CA ASN A 411 -4.47 -1.12 38.30
C ASN A 411 -3.24 -1.95 38.67
N SER A 412 -2.21 -1.93 37.85
CA SER A 412 -0.95 -2.67 38.07
C SER A 412 0.21 -1.75 38.49
N ASN A 413 -0.03 -0.45 38.69
CA ASN A 413 1.00 0.56 39.01
C ASN A 413 2.21 0.49 38.05
N VAL A 414 1.93 0.38 36.73
CA VAL A 414 2.98 0.27 35.70
C VAL A 414 3.79 1.57 35.66
N PRO A 415 5.13 1.50 35.73
CA PRO A 415 5.97 2.68 35.57
C PRO A 415 5.77 3.33 34.20
N PRO A 416 5.75 4.68 34.11
CA PRO A 416 5.56 5.37 32.82
C PRO A 416 6.54 4.94 31.72
N GLU A 417 7.78 4.60 32.09
CA GLU A 417 8.83 4.13 31.18
C GLU A 417 8.59 2.72 30.62
N GLU A 418 7.70 1.93 31.21
CA GLU A 418 7.32 0.59 30.74
C GLU A 418 6.07 0.61 29.84
N MET A 419 5.38 1.75 29.76
CA MET A 419 4.20 1.91 28.91
C MET A 419 4.52 1.69 27.43
N PRO A 420 3.53 1.31 26.58
CA PRO A 420 3.69 1.33 25.14
C PRO A 420 4.23 2.69 24.66
N THR A 421 5.19 2.67 23.75
CA THR A 421 5.70 3.90 23.11
C THR A 421 4.89 4.28 21.88
N HIS A 422 4.34 3.26 21.19
CA HIS A 422 3.56 3.43 19.96
C HIS A 422 2.32 2.54 19.99
N ILE A 423 1.17 3.11 19.67
CA ILE A 423 -0.09 2.42 19.41
C ILE A 423 -0.40 2.54 17.94
N ILE A 424 -0.52 1.41 17.24
CA ILE A 424 -0.70 1.37 15.79
C ILE A 424 -2.09 0.81 15.50
N ILE A 425 -3.00 1.67 15.07
CA ILE A 425 -4.40 1.36 14.82
C ILE A 425 -4.55 1.05 13.33
N ILE A 426 -4.82 -0.21 13.01
CA ILE A 426 -4.91 -0.72 11.64
C ILE A 426 -6.39 -0.93 11.32
N SER A 427 -6.99 0.03 10.59
CA SER A 427 -8.44 0.13 10.39
C SER A 427 -8.76 0.80 9.04
N ASP A 428 -10.02 0.81 8.63
CA ASP A 428 -10.55 1.65 7.56
C ASP A 428 -10.96 3.06 8.03
N MET A 429 -10.69 3.37 9.30
CA MET A 429 -10.96 4.66 9.94
C MET A 429 -12.44 5.02 10.13
N GLU A 430 -13.36 4.08 9.99
CA GLU A 430 -14.79 4.29 10.24
C GLU A 430 -15.13 4.06 11.72
N PHE A 431 -14.57 4.94 12.58
CA PHE A 431 -14.71 4.86 14.03
C PHE A 431 -16.12 5.23 14.51
N ASP A 432 -16.56 4.57 15.59
CA ASP A 432 -17.79 4.90 16.30
C ASP A 432 -17.65 6.21 17.07
N ASN A 433 -18.75 6.93 17.21
CA ASN A 433 -18.75 8.18 17.95
C ASN A 433 -18.43 7.95 19.43
N CYS A 434 -17.29 8.44 19.86
CA CYS A 434 -16.87 8.50 21.26
C CYS A 434 -16.66 9.93 21.79
N ILE A 435 -17.00 10.94 20.98
CA ILE A 435 -16.82 12.35 21.32
C ILE A 435 -18.15 12.94 21.77
N TYR A 436 -18.20 13.38 23.02
CA TYR A 436 -19.40 13.99 23.61
C TYR A 436 -19.44 15.51 23.43
N ASN A 437 -18.28 16.17 23.35
CA ASN A 437 -18.17 17.59 23.11
C ASN A 437 -17.77 17.85 21.64
N PRO A 438 -18.63 18.51 20.82
CA PRO A 438 -18.32 18.72 19.40
C PRO A 438 -17.04 19.51 19.10
N SER A 439 -16.55 20.27 20.06
CA SER A 439 -15.28 21.01 19.93
C SER A 439 -14.04 20.18 20.23
N ASP A 440 -14.21 18.96 20.77
CA ASP A 440 -13.10 18.09 21.11
C ASP A 440 -12.64 17.27 19.90
N ASN A 441 -11.33 17.05 19.84
CA ASN A 441 -10.69 16.02 19.02
C ASN A 441 -10.49 14.78 19.91
N ALA A 442 -10.72 13.59 19.36
CA ALA A 442 -10.59 12.33 20.12
C ALA A 442 -9.21 12.19 20.77
N ILE A 443 -8.15 12.51 20.03
CA ILE A 443 -6.76 12.43 20.52
C ILE A 443 -6.53 13.44 21.66
N GLU A 444 -7.05 14.65 21.56
CA GLU A 444 -6.91 15.65 22.64
C GLU A 444 -7.65 15.22 23.90
N MET A 445 -8.86 14.66 23.76
CA MET A 445 -9.62 14.12 24.87
C MET A 445 -8.88 12.99 25.57
N ILE A 446 -8.37 12.03 24.81
CA ILE A 446 -7.60 10.91 25.32
C ILE A 446 -6.32 11.40 26.01
N ASN A 447 -5.60 12.36 25.41
CA ASN A 447 -4.38 12.92 25.98
C ASN A 447 -4.64 13.60 27.36
N ARG A 448 -5.77 14.30 27.52
CA ARG A 448 -6.16 14.86 28.82
C ARG A 448 -6.37 13.76 29.87
N LYS A 449 -7.02 12.63 29.51
CA LYS A 449 -7.20 11.47 30.41
C LYS A 449 -5.86 10.87 30.86
N TYR A 450 -4.92 10.67 29.94
CA TYR A 450 -3.59 10.16 30.26
C TYR A 450 -2.83 11.08 31.18
N LYS A 451 -2.77 12.38 30.88
CA LYS A 451 -2.11 13.38 31.72
C LYS A 451 -2.69 13.46 33.13
N SER A 452 -4.01 13.41 33.26
CA SER A 452 -4.67 13.44 34.58
C SER A 452 -4.37 12.20 35.42
N ALA A 453 -3.98 11.10 34.78
CA ALA A 453 -3.57 9.86 35.44
C ALA A 453 -2.04 9.75 35.66
N GLY A 454 -1.27 10.76 35.31
CA GLY A 454 0.20 10.78 35.48
C GLY A 454 0.98 10.09 34.38
N TYR A 455 0.33 9.76 33.24
CA TYR A 455 0.97 9.10 32.09
C TYR A 455 1.06 10.04 30.89
N SER A 456 2.03 9.79 30.02
CA SER A 456 2.10 10.39 28.69
C SER A 456 1.32 9.53 27.71
N LEU A 457 0.60 10.17 26.78
CA LEU A 457 -0.04 9.45 25.69
C LEU A 457 1.06 8.87 24.77
N PRO A 458 1.05 7.57 24.46
CA PRO A 458 1.91 6.98 23.43
C PRO A 458 1.74 7.67 22.08
N ASN A 459 2.74 7.59 21.20
CA ASN A 459 2.58 7.98 19.82
C ASN A 459 1.48 7.13 19.16
N VAL A 460 0.57 7.79 18.43
CA VAL A 460 -0.56 7.13 17.78
C VAL A 460 -0.33 7.09 16.28
N VAL A 461 -0.41 5.91 15.69
CA VAL A 461 -0.32 5.73 14.24
C VAL A 461 -1.66 5.26 13.72
N PHE A 462 -2.30 6.06 12.88
CA PHE A 462 -3.47 5.63 12.12
C PHE A 462 -3.00 5.02 10.80
N TRP A 463 -3.17 3.71 10.69
CA TRP A 463 -2.82 2.95 9.49
C TRP A 463 -4.07 2.59 8.70
N ASN A 464 -4.33 3.36 7.65
CA ASN A 464 -5.52 3.22 6.84
C ASN A 464 -5.37 2.07 5.81
N VAL A 465 -6.31 1.14 5.80
CA VAL A 465 -6.34 -0.01 4.90
C VAL A 465 -7.47 0.04 3.86
N ASN A 466 -8.42 0.98 4.02
CA ASN A 466 -9.54 1.18 3.11
C ASN A 466 -10.05 2.64 3.21
N GLY A 467 -9.45 3.54 2.41
CA GLY A 467 -9.66 4.98 2.53
C GLY A 467 -10.93 5.48 1.85
N ARG A 468 -11.45 6.58 2.40
CA ARG A 468 -12.52 7.41 1.86
C ARG A 468 -12.09 8.88 1.91
N LEU A 469 -12.41 9.65 0.86
CA LEU A 469 -12.22 11.11 0.88
C LEU A 469 -13.01 11.74 2.04
N GLY A 470 -12.41 12.73 2.67
CA GLY A 470 -13.06 13.45 3.75
C GLY A 470 -13.16 12.67 5.07
N ASN A 471 -12.34 11.65 5.27
CA ASN A 471 -12.21 10.92 6.53
C ASN A 471 -10.75 10.86 6.99
N ILE A 472 -10.31 11.93 7.66
CA ILE A 472 -8.94 12.08 8.17
C ILE A 472 -9.00 12.18 9.71
N PRO A 473 -8.48 11.19 10.45
CA PRO A 473 -8.67 11.10 11.90
C PRO A 473 -7.86 12.15 12.70
N ALA A 474 -6.88 12.79 12.09
CA ALA A 474 -6.02 13.77 12.74
C ALA A 474 -5.57 14.87 11.78
N GLN A 475 -5.17 16.02 12.33
CA GLN A 475 -4.64 17.16 11.59
C GLN A 475 -3.15 17.37 11.82
N LEU A 476 -2.50 18.10 10.92
CA LEU A 476 -1.04 18.34 10.90
C LEU A 476 -0.45 18.75 12.25
N ASN A 477 -1.21 19.49 13.06
CA ASN A 477 -0.74 20.00 14.37
C ASN A 477 -0.96 19.03 15.53
N ASP A 478 -1.57 17.87 15.30
CA ASP A 478 -1.78 16.86 16.34
C ASP A 478 -0.44 16.17 16.64
N LYS A 479 0.15 16.53 17.80
CA LYS A 479 1.46 16.03 18.20
C LYS A 479 1.42 14.56 18.57
N GLY A 480 2.46 13.82 18.20
CA GLY A 480 2.58 12.39 18.51
C GLY A 480 1.65 11.51 17.68
N VAL A 481 1.09 12.04 16.57
CA VAL A 481 0.23 11.30 15.65
C VAL A 481 0.90 11.18 14.30
N LEU A 482 0.77 10.00 13.66
CA LEU A 482 1.19 9.73 12.29
C LEU A 482 0.02 9.18 11.48
N LEU A 483 -0.01 9.56 10.20
CA LEU A 483 -1.00 9.10 9.22
C LEU A 483 -0.29 8.31 8.12
N VAL A 484 -0.61 7.02 8.01
CA VAL A 484 -0.03 6.12 7.01
C VAL A 484 -1.10 5.24 6.38
N SER A 485 -0.81 4.66 5.22
CA SER A 485 -1.75 3.78 4.53
C SER A 485 -1.10 2.64 3.77
N GLY A 486 -1.91 1.66 3.40
CA GLY A 486 -1.53 0.60 2.48
C GLY A 486 -1.39 -0.77 3.09
N ALA A 487 -0.95 -1.71 2.24
CA ALA A 487 -0.86 -3.13 2.60
C ALA A 487 0.59 -3.64 2.73
N SER A 488 1.57 -2.73 2.65
CA SER A 488 2.99 -3.05 2.60
C SER A 488 3.62 -2.96 3.98
N GLN A 489 4.31 -4.02 4.41
CA GLN A 489 5.12 -4.01 5.63
C GLN A 489 6.30 -3.01 5.58
N ASN A 490 6.66 -2.51 4.40
CA ASN A 490 7.71 -1.48 4.26
C ASN A 490 7.40 -0.21 5.05
N VAL A 491 6.12 0.09 5.27
CA VAL A 491 5.66 1.25 6.04
C VAL A 491 6.11 1.17 7.51
N ILE A 492 6.30 -0.04 8.06
CA ILE A 492 6.73 -0.23 9.45
C ILE A 492 8.08 0.42 9.72
N ASN A 493 9.02 0.27 8.76
CA ASN A 493 10.34 0.89 8.89
C ASN A 493 10.26 2.42 8.97
N PHE A 494 9.33 3.04 8.25
CA PHE A 494 9.10 4.48 8.33
C PHE A 494 8.53 4.89 9.69
N ILE A 495 7.53 4.15 10.20
CA ILE A 495 6.87 4.45 11.47
C ILE A 495 7.87 4.40 12.64
N LEU A 496 8.80 3.42 12.62
CA LEU A 496 9.68 3.14 13.75
C LEU A 496 11.08 3.76 13.62
N LYS A 497 11.32 4.64 12.64
CA LYS A 497 12.57 5.42 12.60
C LYS A 497 12.60 6.49 13.68
N LYS A 498 13.76 6.65 14.32
CA LYS A 498 14.02 7.77 15.23
C LYS A 498 13.93 9.10 14.46
N GLY A 499 13.15 10.06 14.96
CA GLY A 499 13.18 11.44 14.49
C GLY A 499 11.96 11.91 13.72
N TYR A 500 10.82 11.20 13.74
CA TYR A 500 9.55 11.79 13.27
C TYR A 500 9.05 12.81 14.28
N GLU A 501 9.41 14.07 14.06
CA GLU A 501 8.96 15.18 14.88
C GLU A 501 7.51 15.57 14.56
N ASN A 502 7.08 15.33 13.32
CA ASN A 502 5.75 15.67 12.84
C ASN A 502 5.31 14.78 11.64
N MET A 503 4.05 14.85 11.27
CA MET A 503 3.48 14.06 10.16
C MET A 503 4.15 14.33 8.80
N MET A 504 4.63 15.55 8.55
CA MET A 504 5.29 15.91 7.28
C MET A 504 6.67 15.30 7.14
N SER A 505 7.33 14.91 8.23
CA SER A 505 8.64 14.23 8.18
C SER A 505 8.61 13.00 7.30
N LEU A 506 7.50 12.25 7.31
CA LEU A 506 7.30 11.07 6.47
C LEU A 506 7.18 11.45 4.98
N VAL A 507 6.46 12.53 4.68
CA VAL A 507 6.35 13.05 3.31
C VAL A 507 7.74 13.45 2.79
N TYR A 508 8.50 14.21 3.58
CA TYR A 508 9.85 14.64 3.19
C TYR A 508 10.82 13.47 3.00
N GLU A 509 10.76 12.44 3.86
CA GLU A 509 11.59 11.26 3.69
C GLU A 509 11.33 10.53 2.36
N ILE A 510 10.08 10.46 1.92
CA ILE A 510 9.71 9.88 0.62
C ILE A 510 10.19 10.79 -0.51
N VAL A 511 9.93 12.09 -0.40
CA VAL A 511 10.25 13.09 -1.43
C VAL A 511 11.76 13.19 -1.64
N ASP A 512 12.55 13.19 -0.57
CA ASP A 512 14.02 13.31 -0.62
C ASP A 512 14.75 11.99 -0.82
N ASN A 513 14.02 10.86 -0.88
CA ASN A 513 14.63 9.55 -1.04
C ASN A 513 15.42 9.44 -2.36
N PRO A 514 16.70 9.05 -2.31
CA PRO A 514 17.54 8.88 -3.50
C PRO A 514 16.94 7.95 -4.57
N ARG A 515 16.09 7.03 -4.15
CA ARG A 515 15.41 6.09 -5.04
C ARG A 515 14.52 6.78 -6.07
N TYR A 516 13.90 7.92 -5.72
CA TYR A 516 12.96 8.67 -6.56
C TYR A 516 13.55 9.97 -7.14
N LYS A 517 14.85 10.25 -6.93
CA LYS A 517 15.50 11.50 -7.42
C LYS A 517 15.48 11.66 -8.94
N HIS A 518 15.37 10.55 -9.69
CA HIS A 518 15.22 10.63 -11.15
C HIS A 518 13.84 11.15 -11.59
N ILE A 519 12.84 11.19 -10.70
CA ILE A 519 11.55 11.85 -10.93
C ILE A 519 11.74 13.35 -10.74
N ASN A 520 11.45 14.12 -11.77
CA ASN A 520 11.64 15.59 -11.81
C ASN A 520 10.50 16.29 -12.56
N ILE A 521 10.38 17.58 -12.38
CA ILE A 521 9.52 18.44 -13.20
C ILE A 521 10.38 18.91 -14.36
N ASN A 522 9.95 18.63 -15.60
CA ASN A 522 10.58 19.12 -16.83
C ASN A 522 10.04 20.51 -17.18
#